data_1c52d316d443a55786123d1c93ca461b
#
_entry.id   1c52d316d443a55786123d1c93ca461b
#
_cell.length_a   1.000
_cell.length_b   1.000
_cell.length_c   1.000
_cell.angle_alpha   90.00
_cell.angle_beta   90.00
_cell.angle_gamma   90.00
#
_symmetry.space_group_name_H-M   'P 1'
#
loop_
_entity.id
_entity.type
_entity.pdbx_description
1 polymer ?
#
loop_
_entity_poly.entity_id
_entity_poly.type
_entity_poly.pdbx_seq_one_letter_code
_entity_poly.pdbx_strand_id
1 'polypeptide(L)'
;MRVFVMLLLVVVFSSCVRNKNGQMIQSQSATDGKSFEVMEVIQGNTYTYMKVKESMGEKWMAVSKQELQPGEVYFYDEGLPMPNFHSKEIDRTFDEIYFVSGISKTPIVDGAGAMGGMGGMGAMGGGTMEQSHSGKVGTKENSSITLEKSAGEITVAQVFANRNNYSDKEIEIRGVVVKVNKEVMGKNWIHIQDGPKDGGNFDLTVTSTELAEVNDEITVKGKIILNKDFGYGYSYEVIMEDAAIIKTKPAGSAM
;
A
#
# COMPACT_ATOMS: atom_id res chain seq x y z
N MET A 1 11.48 -43.80 65.83
CA MET A 1 11.55 -43.98 64.35
C MET A 1 11.61 -42.58 63.76
N ARG A 2 12.82 -42.14 63.39
CA ARG A 2 13.08 -40.77 62.91
C ARG A 2 13.11 -40.77 61.40
N VAL A 3 12.18 -40.08 60.76
CA VAL A 3 12.12 -39.90 59.27
C VAL A 3 12.89 -38.62 58.95
N PHE A 4 14.01 -38.79 58.26
CA PHE A 4 14.82 -37.69 57.69
C PHE A 4 14.21 -37.25 56.39
N VAL A 5 13.67 -36.04 56.30
CA VAL A 5 13.24 -35.41 55.07
C VAL A 5 14.44 -34.67 54.45
N MET A 6 14.97 -35.20 53.38
CA MET A 6 16.08 -34.63 52.62
C MET A 6 15.53 -33.61 51.64
N LEU A 7 15.75 -32.33 51.87
CA LEU A 7 15.35 -31.22 51.01
C LEU A 7 16.37 -31.10 49.88
N LEU A 8 15.94 -31.46 48.66
CA LEU A 8 16.78 -31.34 47.47
C LEU A 8 16.70 -29.93 46.92
N LEU A 9 17.77 -29.17 47.09
CA LEU A 9 17.90 -27.80 46.59
C LEU A 9 18.33 -27.83 45.11
N VAL A 10 17.41 -27.58 44.17
CA VAL A 10 17.73 -27.45 42.76
C VAL A 10 18.20 -26.03 42.50
N VAL A 11 19.49 -25.88 42.27
CA VAL A 11 20.11 -24.62 41.83
C VAL A 11 20.00 -24.55 40.33
N VAL A 12 19.12 -23.69 39.81
CA VAL A 12 19.00 -23.38 38.41
C VAL A 12 20.09 -22.35 38.04
N PHE A 13 21.15 -22.80 37.38
CA PHE A 13 22.14 -21.90 36.81
C PHE A 13 21.56 -21.27 35.53
N SER A 14 21.14 -20.01 35.63
CA SER A 14 20.91 -19.17 34.45
C SER A 14 22.25 -18.84 33.80
N SER A 15 22.58 -19.55 32.73
CA SER A 15 23.74 -19.29 31.89
C SER A 15 23.44 -18.08 31.01
N CYS A 16 23.86 -16.88 31.39
CA CYS A 16 23.93 -15.75 30.47
C CYS A 16 25.11 -15.94 29.56
N VAL A 17 24.86 -16.24 28.30
CA VAL A 17 25.88 -16.22 27.24
C VAL A 17 26.22 -14.76 26.93
N ARG A 18 27.36 -14.30 27.39
CA ARG A 18 27.89 -12.96 27.11
C ARG A 18 28.79 -13.02 25.89
N ASN A 19 28.35 -12.43 24.80
CA ASN A 19 29.19 -12.30 23.60
C ASN A 19 30.33 -11.29 23.87
N LYS A 20 31.53 -11.61 23.36
CA LYS A 20 32.79 -10.89 23.67
C LYS A 20 32.87 -9.43 23.17
N ASN A 21 31.86 -8.90 22.49
CA ASN A 21 31.87 -7.53 21.95
C ASN A 21 30.94 -6.53 22.64
N GLY A 22 30.31 -6.89 23.78
CA GLY A 22 29.66 -5.91 24.65
C GLY A 22 28.52 -5.07 24.04
N GLN A 23 28.09 -5.33 22.82
CA GLN A 23 26.93 -4.69 22.23
C GLN A 23 25.68 -5.48 22.60
N MET A 24 24.85 -4.88 23.43
CA MET A 24 23.45 -5.27 23.50
C MET A 24 22.86 -5.05 22.10
N ILE A 25 22.55 -6.14 21.42
CA ILE A 25 21.62 -6.07 20.30
C ILE A 25 20.26 -5.75 20.93
N GLN A 26 19.97 -4.45 21.09
CA GLN A 26 18.59 -4.01 21.17
C GLN A 26 17.96 -4.48 19.87
N SER A 27 17.00 -5.38 19.99
CA SER A 27 16.04 -5.64 18.93
C SER A 27 15.40 -4.30 18.63
N GLN A 28 15.96 -3.58 17.65
CA GLN A 28 15.22 -2.51 17.01
C GLN A 28 14.02 -3.23 16.42
N SER A 29 12.84 -2.91 16.95
CA SER A 29 11.60 -3.10 16.22
C SER A 29 11.75 -2.22 14.98
N ALA A 30 12.35 -2.80 13.95
CA ALA A 30 12.16 -2.30 12.62
C ALA A 30 10.64 -2.25 12.43
N THR A 31 10.12 -1.20 11.91
CA THR A 31 8.80 -1.14 11.28
C THR A 31 8.90 -2.08 10.07
N ASP A 32 8.94 -3.38 10.37
CA ASP A 32 8.92 -4.42 9.37
C ASP A 32 7.55 -4.35 8.71
N GLY A 33 7.53 -4.09 7.42
CA GLY A 33 6.34 -4.28 6.61
C GLY A 33 5.73 -5.65 6.93
N LYS A 34 4.43 -5.77 6.80
CA LYS A 34 3.72 -7.02 7.08
C LYS A 34 4.37 -8.16 6.29
N SER A 35 4.77 -9.21 6.95
CA SER A 35 5.37 -10.39 6.30
C SER A 35 4.44 -11.59 6.38
N PHE A 36 4.52 -12.46 5.38
CA PHE A 36 3.77 -13.71 5.33
C PHE A 36 4.57 -14.83 4.69
N GLU A 37 4.23 -16.06 5.06
CA GLU A 37 4.70 -17.28 4.42
C GLU A 37 3.62 -17.84 3.48
N VAL A 38 3.98 -18.18 2.25
CA VAL A 38 3.07 -18.79 1.27
C VAL A 38 2.81 -20.24 1.65
N MET A 39 1.54 -20.60 1.82
CA MET A 39 1.11 -21.97 2.17
C MET A 39 0.61 -22.74 0.95
N GLU A 40 -0.20 -22.08 0.12
CA GLU A 40 -0.83 -22.65 -1.06
C GLU A 40 -0.86 -21.60 -2.18
N VAL A 41 -0.72 -22.02 -3.42
CA VAL A 41 -0.76 -21.15 -4.60
C VAL A 41 -1.76 -21.70 -5.61
N ILE A 42 -2.63 -20.84 -6.11
CA ILE A 42 -3.54 -21.12 -7.22
C ILE A 42 -3.28 -20.07 -8.30
N GLN A 43 -2.88 -20.54 -9.48
CA GLN A 43 -2.61 -19.66 -10.62
C GLN A 43 -3.90 -19.39 -11.39
N GLY A 44 -4.26 -18.11 -11.49
CA GLY A 44 -5.28 -17.63 -12.42
C GLY A 44 -4.67 -17.11 -13.73
N ASN A 45 -5.49 -16.51 -14.57
CA ASN A 45 -5.04 -15.84 -15.79
C ASN A 45 -4.48 -14.44 -15.50
N THR A 46 -5.14 -13.72 -14.57
CA THR A 46 -4.84 -12.34 -14.19
C THR A 46 -4.12 -12.28 -12.85
N TYR A 47 -4.53 -13.14 -11.90
CA TYR A 47 -4.02 -13.14 -10.54
C TYR A 47 -3.35 -14.45 -10.16
N THR A 48 -2.40 -14.35 -9.24
CA THR A 48 -1.93 -15.46 -8.40
C THR A 48 -2.62 -15.35 -7.06
N TYR A 49 -3.43 -16.35 -6.73
CA TYR A 49 -4.12 -16.50 -5.45
C TYR A 49 -3.25 -17.31 -4.52
N MET A 50 -3.10 -16.87 -3.29
CA MET A 50 -2.27 -17.58 -2.32
C MET A 50 -2.95 -17.63 -0.95
N LYS A 51 -2.90 -18.79 -0.32
CA LYS A 51 -3.17 -18.92 1.09
C LYS A 51 -1.89 -18.63 1.83
N VAL A 52 -1.92 -17.70 2.76
CA VAL A 52 -0.73 -17.23 3.45
C VAL A 52 -0.89 -17.33 4.96
N LYS A 53 0.23 -17.47 5.65
CA LYS A 53 0.31 -17.48 7.11
C LYS A 53 1.04 -16.23 7.58
N GLU A 54 0.38 -15.47 8.41
CA GLU A 54 0.93 -14.32 9.13
C GLU A 54 1.03 -14.61 10.64
N SER A 55 1.59 -13.68 11.40
CA SER A 55 1.66 -13.76 12.86
C SER A 55 0.28 -13.88 13.54
N MET A 56 -0.76 -13.34 12.91
CA MET A 56 -2.13 -13.31 13.43
C MET A 56 -3.04 -14.41 12.88
N GLY A 57 -2.56 -15.25 11.97
CA GLY A 57 -3.33 -16.36 11.40
C GLY A 57 -3.13 -16.53 9.90
N GLU A 58 -4.02 -17.33 9.32
CA GLU A 58 -4.02 -17.61 7.89
C GLU A 58 -5.09 -16.79 7.17
N LYS A 59 -4.80 -16.38 5.94
CA LYS A 59 -5.75 -15.68 5.08
C LYS A 59 -5.48 -15.94 3.60
N TRP A 60 -6.43 -15.59 2.76
CA TRP A 60 -6.23 -15.58 1.31
C TRP A 60 -5.77 -14.20 0.85
N MET A 61 -4.82 -14.21 -0.08
CA MET A 61 -4.35 -13.01 -0.78
C MET A 61 -4.37 -13.25 -2.29
N ALA A 62 -4.52 -12.17 -3.04
CA ALA A 62 -4.37 -12.14 -4.49
C ALA A 62 -3.39 -11.03 -4.86
N VAL A 63 -2.50 -11.33 -5.80
CA VAL A 63 -1.54 -10.39 -6.37
C VAL A 63 -1.57 -10.53 -7.89
N SER A 64 -1.19 -9.51 -8.64
CA SER A 64 -1.02 -9.60 -10.10
C SER A 64 -0.18 -10.82 -10.46
N LYS A 65 -0.54 -11.49 -11.54
CA LYS A 65 0.03 -12.78 -11.94
C LYS A 65 1.56 -12.81 -11.86
N GLN A 66 2.06 -13.70 -11.04
CA GLN A 66 3.48 -13.99 -10.88
C GLN A 66 3.68 -15.42 -10.36
N GLU A 67 4.88 -15.96 -10.53
CA GLU A 67 5.21 -17.29 -10.03
C GLU A 67 5.63 -17.23 -8.57
N LEU A 68 4.96 -18.01 -7.73
CA LEU A 68 5.22 -18.13 -6.29
C LEU A 68 5.29 -19.60 -5.90
N GLN A 69 6.08 -19.91 -4.87
CA GLN A 69 6.21 -21.27 -4.35
C GLN A 69 5.77 -21.34 -2.88
N PRO A 70 5.09 -22.39 -2.45
CA PRO A 70 4.84 -22.66 -1.04
C PRO A 70 6.15 -22.70 -0.23
N GLY A 71 6.13 -22.13 0.98
CA GLY A 71 7.28 -22.00 1.87
C GLY A 71 8.11 -20.74 1.65
N GLU A 72 7.85 -19.97 0.61
CA GLU A 72 8.51 -18.67 0.42
C GLU A 72 7.92 -17.62 1.36
N VAL A 73 8.80 -16.70 1.83
CA VAL A 73 8.40 -15.58 2.69
C VAL A 73 8.49 -14.28 1.88
N TYR A 74 7.43 -13.50 1.98
CA TYR A 74 7.33 -12.20 1.34
C TYR A 74 6.86 -11.13 2.31
N PHE A 75 7.08 -9.89 1.92
CA PHE A 75 6.61 -8.69 2.59
C PHE A 75 5.63 -7.97 1.68
N TYR A 76 4.65 -7.31 2.27
CA TYR A 76 3.70 -6.46 1.58
C TYR A 76 3.38 -5.24 2.43
N ASP A 77 2.91 -4.19 1.80
CA ASP A 77 2.54 -2.94 2.48
C ASP A 77 1.08 -3.00 2.94
N GLU A 78 0.17 -2.99 1.99
CA GLU A 78 -1.27 -2.97 2.24
C GLU A 78 -2.00 -3.96 1.34
N GLY A 79 -3.14 -4.45 1.82
CA GLY A 79 -4.05 -5.29 1.06
C GLY A 79 -5.48 -4.81 1.20
N LEU A 80 -6.20 -4.73 0.09
CA LEU A 80 -7.62 -4.42 0.03
C LEU A 80 -8.42 -5.68 0.36
N PRO A 81 -9.13 -5.77 1.50
CA PRO A 81 -9.98 -6.90 1.81
C PRO A 81 -11.22 -6.90 0.92
N MET A 82 -11.52 -8.06 0.36
CA MET A 82 -12.69 -8.32 -0.48
C MET A 82 -13.43 -9.51 0.11
N PRO A 83 -14.49 -9.32 0.88
CA PRO A 83 -15.29 -10.44 1.38
C PRO A 83 -16.26 -10.94 0.32
N ASN A 84 -16.62 -12.19 0.45
CA ASN A 84 -17.50 -12.91 -0.47
C ASN A 84 -17.07 -12.75 -1.95
N PHE A 85 -15.75 -12.70 -2.18
CA PHE A 85 -15.21 -12.53 -3.52
C PHE A 85 -15.30 -13.82 -4.32
N HIS A 86 -15.99 -13.78 -5.46
CA HIS A 86 -16.03 -14.87 -6.42
C HIS A 86 -15.10 -14.62 -7.59
N SER A 87 -14.04 -15.43 -7.68
CA SER A 87 -13.14 -15.42 -8.83
C SER A 87 -13.71 -16.28 -9.95
N LYS A 88 -14.06 -15.64 -11.08
CA LYS A 88 -14.56 -16.33 -12.27
C LYS A 88 -13.46 -17.11 -13.00
N GLU A 89 -12.20 -16.71 -12.90
CA GLU A 89 -11.10 -17.35 -13.63
C GLU A 89 -10.66 -18.69 -13.02
N ILE A 90 -10.89 -18.90 -11.72
CA ILE A 90 -10.60 -20.16 -11.03
C ILE A 90 -11.86 -20.81 -10.44
N ASP A 91 -13.05 -20.24 -10.74
CA ASP A 91 -14.37 -20.68 -10.27
C ASP A 91 -14.39 -20.96 -8.75
N ARG A 92 -13.90 -19.98 -7.97
CA ARG A 92 -13.80 -20.10 -6.51
C ARG A 92 -14.34 -18.88 -5.80
N THR A 93 -15.13 -19.13 -4.75
CA THR A 93 -15.56 -18.08 -3.81
C THR A 93 -14.68 -18.11 -2.57
N PHE A 94 -14.26 -16.94 -2.14
CA PHE A 94 -13.52 -16.70 -0.90
C PHE A 94 -14.45 -15.94 0.05
N ASP A 95 -14.54 -16.38 1.30
CA ASP A 95 -15.27 -15.63 2.34
C ASP A 95 -14.64 -14.25 2.53
N GLU A 96 -13.30 -14.20 2.50
CA GLU A 96 -12.51 -12.98 2.48
C GLU A 96 -11.19 -13.25 1.74
N ILE A 97 -10.78 -12.30 0.89
CA ILE A 97 -9.48 -12.30 0.22
C ILE A 97 -8.89 -10.89 0.19
N TYR A 98 -7.58 -10.76 0.32
CA TYR A 98 -6.88 -9.47 0.31
C TYR A 98 -6.17 -9.28 -1.02
N PHE A 99 -6.57 -8.27 -1.79
CA PHE A 99 -5.84 -7.87 -2.99
C PHE A 99 -4.68 -6.97 -2.61
N VAL A 100 -3.46 -7.38 -2.96
CA VAL A 100 -2.22 -6.63 -2.67
C VAL A 100 -1.62 -6.11 -3.96
N SER A 101 -1.15 -4.86 -3.95
CA SER A 101 -0.58 -4.22 -5.14
C SER A 101 0.78 -4.78 -5.55
N GLY A 102 1.47 -5.43 -4.61
CA GLY A 102 2.77 -6.06 -4.84
C GLY A 102 3.31 -6.72 -3.59
N ILE A 103 4.25 -7.63 -3.80
CA ILE A 103 4.98 -8.32 -2.74
C ILE A 103 6.49 -8.24 -2.99
N SER A 104 7.29 -8.29 -1.95
CA SER A 104 8.75 -8.19 -2.02
C SER A 104 9.41 -9.28 -1.18
N LYS A 105 10.58 -9.78 -1.60
CA LYS A 105 11.41 -10.67 -0.77
C LYS A 105 12.21 -9.92 0.30
N THR A 106 12.23 -8.61 0.25
CA THR A 106 12.88 -7.75 1.26
C THR A 106 11.83 -6.91 1.98
N PRO A 107 12.04 -6.56 3.26
CA PRO A 107 11.15 -5.69 4.01
C PRO A 107 10.84 -4.40 3.24
N ILE A 108 9.56 -4.06 3.15
CA ILE A 108 9.11 -2.80 2.54
C ILE A 108 9.23 -1.74 3.62
N VAL A 109 10.28 -0.93 3.54
CA VAL A 109 10.44 0.23 4.43
C VAL A 109 9.71 1.43 3.82
N ASP A 110 8.77 1.97 4.56
CA ASP A 110 8.07 3.21 4.19
C ASP A 110 9.07 4.33 3.91
N GLY A 111 9.22 4.69 2.65
CA GLY A 111 10.05 5.82 2.22
C GLY A 111 11.25 5.54 1.31
N ALA A 112 11.50 4.28 0.91
CA ALA A 112 12.54 3.97 -0.06
C ALA A 112 11.93 3.74 -1.45
N GLY A 113 11.62 4.81 -2.17
CA GLY A 113 11.63 4.80 -3.62
C GLY A 113 13.02 4.39 -4.09
N ALA A 114 13.08 3.44 -5.01
CA ALA A 114 14.28 2.85 -5.56
C ALA A 114 15.33 3.91 -5.93
N MET A 115 16.38 4.01 -5.10
CA MET A 115 17.69 4.52 -5.52
C MET A 115 18.76 3.80 -4.71
N GLY A 116 19.52 2.99 -5.40
CA GLY A 116 20.75 2.43 -4.88
C GLY A 116 21.76 3.53 -4.60
N GLY A 117 22.44 3.44 -3.45
CA GLY A 117 23.71 4.09 -3.27
C GLY A 117 23.82 5.13 -2.17
N MET A 118 24.48 4.73 -1.08
CA MET A 118 25.38 5.50 -0.22
C MET A 118 24.90 6.71 0.59
N GLY A 119 24.87 6.47 1.87
CA GLY A 119 25.60 7.32 2.86
C GLY A 119 24.91 8.57 3.39
N GLY A 120 24.71 8.61 4.70
CA GLY A 120 24.74 9.90 5.40
C GLY A 120 23.65 10.16 6.45
N MET A 121 24.07 10.14 7.67
CA MET A 121 23.52 10.60 8.94
C MET A 121 22.50 11.76 8.88
N GLY A 122 21.48 11.66 9.77
CA GLY A 122 21.18 12.82 10.62
C GLY A 122 19.72 13.22 10.76
N ALA A 123 19.28 13.17 12.00
CA ALA A 123 18.38 14.10 12.69
C ALA A 123 16.90 13.80 12.85
N MET A 124 16.57 13.76 14.12
CA MET A 124 15.31 13.71 14.85
C MET A 124 14.21 14.65 14.35
N GLY A 125 12.98 14.18 14.46
CA GLY A 125 11.79 15.01 14.47
C GLY A 125 10.55 14.18 14.83
N GLY A 126 10.14 14.23 16.11
CA GLY A 126 8.91 13.58 16.59
C GLY A 126 7.66 14.27 16.04
N GLY A 127 6.77 13.51 15.49
CA GLY A 127 5.42 13.91 15.11
C GLY A 127 4.42 12.89 15.58
N THR A 128 3.48 13.33 16.40
CA THR A 128 2.34 12.58 16.91
C THR A 128 1.52 11.97 15.76
N MET A 129 1.35 10.65 15.80
CA MET A 129 0.44 9.93 14.91
C MET A 129 -1.00 10.15 15.39
N GLU A 130 -1.77 10.91 14.65
CA GLU A 130 -3.22 10.79 14.66
C GLU A 130 -3.63 9.59 13.82
N GLN A 131 -4.12 8.57 14.50
CA GLN A 131 -4.63 7.34 13.92
C GLN A 131 -6.06 7.59 13.42
N SER A 132 -6.21 8.02 12.18
CA SER A 132 -7.53 8.06 11.55
C SER A 132 -7.79 6.73 10.86
N HIS A 133 -8.68 5.93 11.44
CA HIS A 133 -9.25 4.72 10.85
C HIS A 133 -10.29 5.08 9.78
N SER A 134 -9.87 5.70 8.70
CA SER A 134 -10.64 5.71 7.46
C SER A 134 -9.89 4.83 6.47
N GLY A 135 -10.54 3.81 5.93
CA GLY A 135 -9.94 2.82 5.02
C GLY A 135 -9.42 3.39 3.69
N LYS A 136 -8.93 4.61 3.72
CA LYS A 136 -8.27 5.25 2.60
C LYS A 136 -6.85 4.71 2.55
N VAL A 137 -6.50 4.03 1.47
CA VAL A 137 -5.11 3.68 1.15
C VAL A 137 -4.36 4.99 0.98
N GLY A 138 -3.68 5.43 2.03
CA GLY A 138 -2.98 6.71 2.05
C GLY A 138 -1.77 6.69 1.13
N THR A 139 -1.60 7.75 0.35
CA THR A 139 -0.33 8.07 -0.28
C THR A 139 0.38 9.12 0.54
N LYS A 140 1.72 9.11 0.52
CA LYS A 140 2.51 10.20 1.09
C LYS A 140 2.56 11.36 0.10
N GLU A 141 2.51 12.58 0.61
CA GLU A 141 2.75 13.76 -0.20
C GLU A 141 4.16 13.70 -0.80
N ASN A 142 4.25 13.86 -2.12
CA ASN A 142 5.52 14.05 -2.80
C ASN A 142 5.76 15.53 -3.06
N SER A 143 6.45 16.19 -2.14
CA SER A 143 6.74 17.63 -2.19
C SER A 143 7.63 18.06 -3.37
N SER A 144 8.24 17.09 -4.08
CA SER A 144 9.03 17.38 -5.28
C SER A 144 8.15 17.56 -6.54
N ILE A 145 6.87 17.18 -6.47
CA ILE A 145 5.94 17.39 -7.57
C ILE A 145 5.52 18.85 -7.61
N THR A 146 5.88 19.52 -8.70
CA THR A 146 5.44 20.89 -8.99
C THR A 146 5.11 20.96 -10.47
N LEU A 147 3.83 20.92 -10.80
CA LEU A 147 3.36 21.09 -12.17
C LEU A 147 3.01 22.56 -12.42
N GLU A 148 3.59 23.14 -13.46
CA GLU A 148 3.16 24.47 -13.92
C GLU A 148 1.72 24.38 -14.43
N LYS A 149 0.85 25.24 -13.89
CA LYS A 149 -0.57 25.23 -14.21
C LYS A 149 -0.86 26.16 -15.37
N SER A 150 -1.64 25.66 -16.33
CA SER A 150 -2.21 26.49 -17.38
C SER A 150 -3.45 27.24 -16.88
N ALA A 151 -3.75 28.37 -17.51
CA ALA A 151 -4.95 29.12 -17.16
C ALA A 151 -6.21 28.28 -17.38
N GLY A 152 -7.05 28.15 -16.36
CA GLY A 152 -8.27 27.36 -16.40
C GLY A 152 -8.10 25.86 -16.09
N GLU A 153 -6.89 25.38 -15.83
CA GLU A 153 -6.63 24.00 -15.44
C GLU A 153 -7.13 23.74 -14.01
N ILE A 154 -7.92 22.66 -13.85
CA ILE A 154 -8.47 22.26 -12.54
C ILE A 154 -7.39 21.50 -11.77
N THR A 155 -7.21 21.87 -10.49
CA THR A 155 -6.26 21.21 -9.60
C THR A 155 -6.93 20.20 -8.68
N VAL A 156 -6.15 19.24 -8.17
CA VAL A 156 -6.62 18.30 -7.14
C VAL A 156 -7.17 19.07 -5.94
N ALA A 157 -6.45 20.07 -5.44
CA ALA A 157 -6.89 20.90 -4.32
C ALA A 157 -8.23 21.62 -4.60
N GLN A 158 -8.42 22.16 -5.81
CA GLN A 158 -9.68 22.81 -6.20
C GLN A 158 -10.86 21.84 -6.24
N VAL A 159 -10.64 20.57 -6.68
CA VAL A 159 -11.69 19.57 -6.68
C VAL A 159 -12.17 19.27 -5.27
N PHE A 160 -11.25 19.08 -4.33
CA PHE A 160 -11.61 18.84 -2.93
C PHE A 160 -12.26 20.07 -2.27
N ALA A 161 -11.71 21.26 -2.49
CA ALA A 161 -12.26 22.50 -1.92
C ALA A 161 -13.68 22.82 -2.44
N ASN A 162 -13.95 22.49 -3.70
CA ASN A 162 -15.23 22.80 -4.36
C ASN A 162 -15.97 21.53 -4.80
N ARG A 163 -15.79 20.41 -4.08
CA ARG A 163 -16.25 19.07 -4.46
C ARG A 163 -17.72 19.03 -4.91
N ASN A 164 -18.62 19.76 -4.24
CA ASN A 164 -20.03 19.80 -4.61
C ASN A 164 -20.26 20.38 -6.01
N ASN A 165 -19.38 21.27 -6.47
CA ASN A 165 -19.46 21.85 -7.81
C ASN A 165 -19.03 20.85 -8.89
N TYR A 166 -18.24 19.85 -8.53
CA TYR A 166 -17.73 18.82 -9.43
C TYR A 166 -18.48 17.48 -9.34
N SER A 167 -19.33 17.30 -8.33
CA SER A 167 -20.10 16.06 -8.14
C SER A 167 -20.82 15.66 -9.41
N ASP A 168 -20.64 14.40 -9.81
CA ASP A 168 -21.23 13.79 -11.00
C ASP A 168 -20.86 14.44 -12.34
N LYS A 169 -19.86 15.34 -12.35
CA LYS A 169 -19.35 15.98 -13.56
C LYS A 169 -18.11 15.26 -14.09
N GLU A 170 -18.01 15.22 -15.39
CA GLU A 170 -16.80 14.80 -16.09
C GLU A 170 -15.85 16.01 -16.18
N ILE A 171 -14.64 15.84 -15.69
CA ILE A 171 -13.59 16.87 -15.70
C ILE A 171 -12.26 16.30 -16.15
N GLU A 172 -11.35 17.17 -16.54
CA GLU A 172 -9.97 16.83 -16.87
C GLU A 172 -9.04 17.33 -15.78
N ILE A 173 -8.12 16.46 -15.34
CA ILE A 173 -7.09 16.79 -14.33
C ILE A 173 -5.76 16.24 -14.82
N ARG A 174 -4.71 17.04 -14.67
CA ARG A 174 -3.34 16.65 -14.91
C ARG A 174 -2.62 16.40 -13.58
N GLY A 175 -1.85 15.32 -13.50
CA GLY A 175 -1.09 14.98 -12.31
C GLY A 175 0.05 14.02 -12.61
N VAL A 176 0.93 13.85 -11.64
CA VAL A 176 1.98 12.84 -11.65
C VAL A 176 1.47 11.61 -10.90
N VAL A 177 1.65 10.44 -11.50
CA VAL A 177 1.28 9.16 -10.88
C VAL A 177 2.25 8.85 -9.74
N VAL A 178 1.72 8.68 -8.54
CA VAL A 178 2.51 8.36 -7.35
C VAL A 178 2.33 6.91 -6.87
N LYS A 179 1.21 6.28 -7.23
CA LYS A 179 0.91 4.90 -6.91
C LYS A 179 -0.05 4.31 -7.94
N VAL A 180 0.13 3.03 -8.25
CA VAL A 180 -0.80 2.26 -9.10
C VAL A 180 -1.04 0.90 -8.46
N ASN A 181 -2.31 0.57 -8.23
CA ASN A 181 -2.75 -0.77 -7.91
C ASN A 181 -3.42 -1.33 -9.16
N LYS A 182 -2.72 -2.24 -9.85
CA LYS A 182 -3.15 -2.77 -11.16
C LYS A 182 -4.26 -3.80 -10.97
N GLU A 183 -5.25 -3.73 -11.85
CA GLU A 183 -6.30 -4.76 -12.05
C GLU A 183 -7.15 -5.10 -10.83
N VAL A 184 -7.19 -4.24 -9.80
CA VAL A 184 -8.06 -4.44 -8.64
C VAL A 184 -9.51 -4.19 -9.04
N MET A 185 -10.39 -5.20 -8.88
CA MET A 185 -11.80 -5.17 -9.31
C MET A 185 -11.96 -4.90 -10.81
N GLY A 186 -11.00 -5.36 -11.64
CA GLY A 186 -11.02 -5.17 -13.09
C GLY A 186 -10.65 -3.77 -13.56
N LYS A 187 -10.09 -2.94 -12.68
CA LYS A 187 -9.63 -1.58 -12.97
C LYS A 187 -8.25 -1.33 -12.38
N ASN A 188 -7.53 -0.39 -12.95
CA ASN A 188 -6.32 0.16 -12.35
C ASN A 188 -6.71 1.32 -11.43
N TRP A 189 -6.21 1.30 -10.21
CA TRP A 189 -6.40 2.34 -9.21
C TRP A 189 -5.16 3.19 -9.16
N ILE A 190 -5.26 4.38 -9.69
CA ILE A 190 -4.15 5.30 -9.93
C ILE A 190 -4.27 6.45 -8.95
N HIS A 191 -3.21 6.75 -8.25
CA HIS A 191 -3.12 7.93 -7.39
C HIS A 191 -2.29 8.99 -8.10
N ILE A 192 -2.86 10.17 -8.26
CA ILE A 192 -2.19 11.30 -8.89
C ILE A 192 -2.06 12.48 -7.93
N GLN A 193 -0.93 13.18 -8.04
CA GLN A 193 -0.65 14.43 -7.33
C GLN A 193 -0.24 15.50 -8.33
N ASP A 194 -0.61 16.74 -8.08
CA ASP A 194 -0.37 17.84 -9.02
C ASP A 194 0.37 19.05 -8.42
N GLY A 195 0.85 18.89 -7.19
CA GLY A 195 1.62 19.92 -6.51
C GLY A 195 1.60 19.77 -5.00
N PRO A 196 2.15 20.74 -4.28
CA PRO A 196 2.21 20.73 -2.83
C PRO A 196 0.82 20.77 -2.22
N LYS A 197 0.74 20.22 -1.02
CA LYS A 197 -0.44 20.15 -0.19
C LYS A 197 -1.07 21.51 0.02
N ASP A 198 -2.32 21.66 -0.42
CA ASP A 198 -3.16 22.79 -0.06
C ASP A 198 -4.36 22.28 0.77
N GLY A 199 -4.42 22.70 2.03
CA GLY A 199 -5.50 22.31 2.94
C GLY A 199 -5.59 20.82 3.29
N GLY A 200 -4.59 20.00 2.98
CA GLY A 200 -4.58 18.57 3.29
C GLY A 200 -4.90 17.65 2.12
N ASN A 201 -5.34 18.17 1.00
CA ASN A 201 -5.79 17.41 -0.15
C ASN A 201 -4.78 17.54 -1.30
N PHE A 202 -3.96 16.54 -1.48
CA PHE A 202 -2.86 16.50 -2.45
C PHE A 202 -2.93 15.30 -3.38
N ASP A 203 -3.83 14.35 -3.11
CA ASP A 203 -3.92 13.07 -3.78
C ASP A 203 -5.34 12.81 -4.28
N LEU A 204 -5.50 12.55 -5.57
CA LEU A 204 -6.75 12.11 -6.17
C LEU A 204 -6.62 10.66 -6.62
N THR A 205 -7.51 9.81 -6.11
CA THR A 205 -7.65 8.44 -6.60
C THR A 205 -8.49 8.44 -7.86
N VAL A 206 -7.98 7.76 -8.88
CA VAL A 206 -8.58 7.62 -10.21
C VAL A 206 -8.72 6.15 -10.54
N THR A 207 -9.89 5.69 -11.00
CA THR A 207 -10.03 4.34 -11.56
C THR A 207 -10.05 4.41 -13.09
N SER A 208 -9.31 3.51 -13.74
CA SER A 208 -9.22 3.42 -15.20
C SER A 208 -9.02 1.97 -15.65
N THR A 209 -9.43 1.65 -16.87
CA THR A 209 -9.04 0.39 -17.54
C THR A 209 -7.69 0.52 -18.26
N GLU A 210 -7.20 1.73 -18.42
CA GLU A 210 -5.92 2.01 -19.03
C GLU A 210 -4.77 1.93 -18.02
N LEU A 211 -3.55 1.69 -18.49
CA LEU A 211 -2.34 1.59 -17.68
C LEU A 211 -1.62 2.93 -17.61
N ALA A 212 -1.07 3.22 -16.44
CA ALA A 212 -0.09 4.27 -16.21
C ALA A 212 1.03 3.73 -15.32
N GLU A 213 2.21 4.30 -15.40
CA GLU A 213 3.33 3.91 -14.56
C GLU A 213 3.64 5.01 -13.54
N VAL A 214 4.22 4.60 -12.41
CA VAL A 214 4.63 5.57 -11.37
C VAL A 214 5.65 6.54 -11.94
N ASN A 215 5.48 7.81 -11.62
CA ASN A 215 6.20 8.99 -12.11
C ASN A 215 5.81 9.45 -13.54
N ASP A 216 4.85 8.81 -14.21
CA ASP A 216 4.27 9.38 -15.41
C ASP A 216 3.48 10.66 -15.08
N GLU A 217 3.62 11.69 -15.90
CA GLU A 217 2.72 12.83 -15.91
C GLU A 217 1.55 12.49 -16.85
N ILE A 218 0.34 12.38 -16.31
CA ILE A 218 -0.85 12.02 -17.08
C ILE A 218 -1.91 13.11 -17.00
N THR A 219 -2.72 13.20 -18.05
CA THR A 219 -3.99 13.93 -18.02
C THR A 219 -5.11 12.91 -18.10
N VAL A 220 -5.95 12.89 -17.09
CA VAL A 220 -7.09 12.00 -16.99
C VAL A 220 -8.40 12.76 -17.18
N LYS A 221 -9.36 12.13 -17.82
CA LYS A 221 -10.71 12.63 -17.99
C LYS A 221 -11.70 11.61 -17.46
N GLY A 222 -12.48 11.99 -16.45
CA GLY A 222 -13.39 11.07 -15.80
C GLY A 222 -14.41 11.77 -14.92
N LYS A 223 -15.31 11.00 -14.36
CA LYS A 223 -16.41 11.48 -13.54
C LYS A 223 -16.02 11.57 -12.07
N ILE A 224 -16.24 12.72 -11.45
CA ILE A 224 -16.05 12.88 -10.00
C ILE A 224 -17.26 12.31 -9.26
N ILE A 225 -17.00 11.37 -8.38
CA ILE A 225 -17.97 10.77 -7.47
C ILE A 225 -17.62 11.16 -6.04
N LEU A 226 -18.62 11.57 -5.28
CA LEU A 226 -18.47 11.93 -3.87
C LEU A 226 -18.97 10.81 -2.96
N ASN A 227 -18.30 10.68 -1.81
CA ASN A 227 -18.67 9.76 -0.74
C ASN A 227 -18.90 8.33 -1.25
N LYS A 228 -18.05 7.88 -2.18
CA LYS A 228 -18.12 6.53 -2.72
C LYS A 228 -17.70 5.53 -1.66
N ASP A 229 -18.62 4.65 -1.30
CA ASP A 229 -18.37 3.52 -0.42
C ASP A 229 -18.28 2.23 -1.25
N PHE A 230 -17.13 1.57 -1.17
CA PHE A 230 -16.89 0.25 -1.78
C PHE A 230 -17.16 -0.89 -0.77
N GLY A 231 -17.61 -0.55 0.43
CA GLY A 231 -17.81 -1.49 1.53
C GLY A 231 -16.52 -1.69 2.36
N TYR A 232 -16.69 -2.35 3.52
CA TYR A 232 -15.61 -2.84 4.38
C TYR A 232 -14.63 -1.77 4.89
N GLY A 233 -15.11 -0.52 5.01
CA GLY A 233 -14.31 0.62 5.47
C GLY A 233 -13.53 1.33 4.36
N TYR A 234 -13.67 0.91 3.11
CA TYR A 234 -13.09 1.59 1.95
C TYR A 234 -14.06 2.61 1.40
N SER A 235 -13.90 3.84 1.80
CA SER A 235 -14.69 4.96 1.29
C SER A 235 -13.78 6.09 0.84
N TYR A 236 -14.21 6.75 -0.21
CA TYR A 236 -13.52 7.91 -0.78
C TYR A 236 -14.45 9.11 -0.73
N GLU A 237 -14.00 10.16 -0.06
CA GLU A 237 -14.73 11.43 -0.04
C GLU A 237 -14.85 12.01 -1.46
N VAL A 238 -13.79 11.87 -2.23
CA VAL A 238 -13.71 12.24 -3.65
C VAL A 238 -12.93 11.18 -4.40
N ILE A 239 -13.48 10.67 -5.47
CA ILE A 239 -12.81 9.74 -6.41
C ILE A 239 -13.19 10.11 -7.84
N MET A 240 -12.28 9.89 -8.79
CA MET A 240 -12.61 9.94 -10.21
C MET A 240 -12.80 8.52 -10.73
N GLU A 241 -13.99 8.20 -11.21
CA GLU A 241 -14.30 6.87 -11.73
C GLU A 241 -14.29 6.82 -13.25
N ASP A 242 -13.89 5.65 -13.78
CA ASP A 242 -13.93 5.30 -15.21
C ASP A 242 -13.21 6.32 -16.10
N ALA A 243 -12.07 6.79 -15.63
CA ALA A 243 -11.33 7.81 -16.35
C ALA A 243 -10.60 7.23 -17.57
N ALA A 244 -10.62 8.01 -18.66
CA ALA A 244 -9.72 7.82 -19.79
C ALA A 244 -8.40 8.57 -19.54
N ILE A 245 -7.28 7.98 -19.91
CA ILE A 245 -5.96 8.64 -19.93
C ILE A 245 -5.78 9.30 -21.27
N ILE A 246 -6.11 10.59 -21.38
CA ILE A 246 -6.12 11.32 -22.66
C ILE A 246 -4.74 11.83 -23.06
N LYS A 247 -3.78 11.87 -22.14
CA LYS A 247 -2.39 12.26 -22.40
C LYS A 247 -1.46 11.63 -21.38
N THR A 248 -0.32 11.14 -21.86
CA THR A 248 0.74 10.62 -21.01
C THR A 248 2.08 11.20 -21.43
N LYS A 249 2.85 11.70 -20.47
CA LYS A 249 4.26 12.05 -20.63
C LYS A 249 5.05 11.14 -19.68
N PRO A 250 5.77 10.15 -20.22
CA PRO A 250 6.53 9.21 -19.41
C PRO A 250 7.61 9.89 -18.59
N ALA A 251 7.94 9.29 -17.42
CA ALA A 251 9.03 9.74 -16.58
C ALA A 251 10.34 9.86 -17.37
N GLY A 252 11.04 11.00 -17.21
CA GLY A 252 12.33 11.22 -17.87
C GLY A 252 12.27 11.68 -19.33
N SER A 253 11.10 11.89 -19.93
CA SER A 253 10.98 12.54 -21.22
C SER A 253 11.21 14.06 -21.05
N ALA A 254 12.43 14.53 -21.35
CA ALA A 254 12.70 15.96 -21.49
C ALA A 254 11.93 16.55 -22.68
N MET A 255 11.52 17.82 -22.55
CA MET A 255 11.07 18.59 -23.72
C MET A 255 12.23 18.92 -24.63
#